data_8f3e2aa2e3c41829d5b6d9a714562bcc
#
_entry.id   8f3e2aa2e3c41829d5b6d9a714562bcc
#
_cell.length_a   1.000
_cell.length_b   1.000
_cell.length_c   1.000
_cell.angle_alpha   90.00
_cell.angle_beta   90.00
_cell.angle_gamma   90.00
#
_symmetry.space_group_name_H-M   'P 1'
#
loop_
_entity.id
_entity.type
_entity.pdbx_description
1 polymer ?
#
loop_
_entity_poly.entity_id
_entity_poly.type
_entity_poly.pdbx_seq_one_letter_code
_entity_poly.pdbx_strand_id
1 'polypeptide(L)'
;MKSSARNQFAGTIRHIEELPHLWRIGVECGPRTVYAHISTASAAALRPFVGQTAVVMVKAPSVIVVTDPLPFRLSAENQMTCTVRKVEKGAVNNVVALEDEYGHSLAAAITLHSSEYLDLHEGQEVLAM
;
A
#
# COMPACT_ATOMS: atom_id res chain seq x y z
N MET A 1 -4.51 -5.46 -17.22
CA MET A 1 -3.42 -6.30 -16.72
C MET A 1 -3.94 -7.24 -15.64
N LYS A 2 -3.65 -8.52 -15.74
CA LYS A 2 -4.06 -9.51 -14.73
C LYS A 2 -2.90 -9.75 -13.75
N SER A 3 -3.18 -9.65 -12.47
CA SER A 3 -2.17 -9.82 -11.42
C SER A 3 -2.80 -10.43 -10.17
N SER A 4 -2.01 -11.16 -9.39
CA SER A 4 -2.43 -11.65 -8.08
C SER A 4 -2.40 -10.56 -7.00
N ALA A 5 -1.81 -9.41 -7.29
CA ALA A 5 -1.79 -8.27 -6.37
C ALA A 5 -3.15 -7.57 -6.39
N ARG A 6 -3.78 -7.45 -5.22
CA ARG A 6 -5.08 -6.79 -5.07
C ARG A 6 -4.98 -5.27 -5.08
N ASN A 7 -3.83 -4.75 -4.63
CA ASN A 7 -3.62 -3.31 -4.54
C ASN A 7 -2.77 -2.84 -5.72
N GLN A 8 -3.33 -1.95 -6.51
CA GLN A 8 -2.67 -1.39 -7.68
C GLN A 8 -2.80 0.13 -7.65
N PHE A 9 -1.67 0.81 -7.77
CA PHE A 9 -1.60 2.27 -7.80
C PHE A 9 -1.01 2.69 -9.15
N ALA A 10 -1.86 3.09 -10.06
CA ALA A 10 -1.46 3.56 -11.39
C ALA A 10 -1.17 5.05 -11.36
N GLY A 11 -0.08 5.45 -11.95
CA GLY A 11 0.31 6.85 -11.98
C GLY A 11 1.49 7.12 -12.87
N THR A 12 2.16 8.22 -12.58
CA THR A 12 3.32 8.69 -13.34
C THR A 12 4.52 8.82 -12.41
N ILE A 13 5.67 8.33 -12.86
CA ILE A 13 6.91 8.51 -12.11
C ILE A 13 7.27 9.99 -12.12
N ARG A 14 7.40 10.57 -10.92
CA ARG A 14 7.77 11.97 -10.72
C ARG A 14 9.12 12.15 -10.02
N HIS A 15 9.53 11.17 -9.22
CA HIS A 15 10.75 11.23 -8.45
C HIS A 15 11.55 9.96 -8.65
N ILE A 16 12.85 10.12 -8.89
CA ILE A 16 13.80 9.01 -8.94
C ILE A 16 15.01 9.44 -8.12
N GLU A 17 15.33 8.65 -7.10
CA GLU A 17 16.52 8.82 -6.29
C GLU A 17 17.40 7.58 -6.42
N GLU A 18 18.59 7.76 -6.98
CA GLU A 18 19.55 6.68 -7.14
C GLU A 18 20.43 6.58 -5.90
N LEU A 19 20.30 5.48 -5.19
CA LEU A 19 21.10 5.16 -4.02
C LEU A 19 22.07 4.01 -4.34
N PRO A 20 23.12 3.76 -3.53
CA PRO A 20 24.16 2.79 -3.89
C PRO A 20 23.64 1.37 -4.19
N HIS A 21 22.62 0.91 -3.50
CA HIS A 21 22.12 -0.47 -3.62
C HIS A 21 20.68 -0.58 -4.09
N LEU A 22 19.95 0.53 -4.11
CA LEU A 22 18.57 0.57 -4.53
C LEU A 22 18.21 1.94 -5.09
N TRP A 23 17.14 1.98 -5.85
CA TRP A 23 16.54 3.24 -6.31
C TRP A 23 15.20 3.41 -5.62
N ARG A 24 14.92 4.65 -5.21
CA ARG A 24 13.63 5.04 -4.64
C ARG A 24 12.84 5.74 -5.72
N ILE A 25 11.67 5.19 -6.06
CA ILE A 25 10.81 5.69 -7.13
C ILE A 25 9.55 6.26 -6.52
N GLY A 26 9.24 7.52 -6.80
CA GLY A 26 7.98 8.15 -6.42
C GLY A 26 7.00 8.15 -7.60
N VAL A 27 5.88 7.47 -7.44
CA VAL A 27 4.81 7.41 -8.43
C VAL A 27 3.65 8.27 -7.98
N GLU A 28 3.34 9.30 -8.75
CA GLU A 28 2.21 10.18 -8.46
C GLU A 28 0.91 9.55 -8.96
N CYS A 29 0.06 9.18 -8.00
CA CYS A 29 -1.22 8.52 -8.26
C CYS A 29 -2.34 9.46 -7.81
N GLY A 30 -2.73 10.39 -8.69
CA GLY A 30 -3.65 11.46 -8.33
C GLY A 30 -3.05 12.36 -7.24
N PRO A 31 -3.75 12.58 -6.12
CA PRO A 31 -3.25 13.45 -5.04
C PRO A 31 -2.20 12.78 -4.15
N ARG A 32 -1.94 11.50 -4.35
CA ARG A 32 -1.03 10.71 -3.52
C ARG A 32 0.22 10.33 -4.28
N THR A 33 1.36 10.38 -3.62
CA THR A 33 2.61 9.79 -4.13
C THR A 33 2.90 8.50 -3.37
N VAL A 34 3.08 7.42 -4.12
CA VAL A 34 3.46 6.11 -3.58
C VAL A 34 4.93 5.89 -3.89
N TYR A 35 5.70 5.52 -2.88
CA TYR A 35 7.13 5.27 -3.03
C TYR A 35 7.41 3.79 -3.07
N ALA A 36 8.26 3.39 -4.01
CA ALA A 36 8.73 2.02 -4.16
C ALA A 36 10.25 2.00 -4.17
N HIS A 37 10.82 1.00 -3.54
CA HIS A 37 12.25 0.73 -3.59
C HIS A 37 12.49 -0.46 -4.51
N ILE A 38 13.34 -0.26 -5.51
CA ILE A 38 13.73 -1.34 -6.43
C ILE A 38 15.25 -1.53 -6.37
N SER A 39 15.70 -2.76 -6.61
CA SER A 39 17.14 -3.03 -6.63
C SER A 39 17.81 -2.32 -7.80
N THR A 40 19.09 -2.06 -7.68
CA THR A 40 19.89 -1.51 -8.79
C THR A 40 19.78 -2.37 -10.04
N ALA A 41 19.77 -3.69 -9.88
CA ALA A 41 19.61 -4.62 -11.00
C ALA A 41 18.24 -4.47 -11.68
N SER A 42 17.17 -4.32 -10.90
CA SER A 42 15.83 -4.08 -11.44
C SER A 42 15.75 -2.73 -12.16
N ALA A 43 16.38 -1.70 -11.60
CA ALA A 43 16.43 -0.38 -12.24
C ALA A 43 17.17 -0.45 -13.59
N ALA A 44 18.24 -1.20 -13.68
CA ALA A 44 18.96 -1.40 -14.94
C ALA A 44 18.11 -2.10 -16.00
N ALA A 45 17.27 -3.06 -15.59
CA ALA A 45 16.39 -3.80 -16.49
C ALA A 45 15.17 -2.96 -16.91
N LEU A 46 14.54 -2.26 -15.97
CA LEU A 46 13.31 -1.49 -16.20
C LEU A 46 13.57 -0.12 -16.81
N ARG A 47 14.74 0.45 -16.56
CA ARG A 47 15.12 1.80 -17.04
C ARG A 47 14.04 2.85 -16.73
N PRO A 48 13.67 3.04 -15.47
CA PRO A 48 12.63 4.00 -15.11
C PRO A 48 13.08 5.43 -15.41
N PHE A 49 12.15 6.26 -15.83
CA PHE A 49 12.41 7.68 -16.08
C PHE A 49 11.23 8.55 -15.63
N VAL A 50 11.53 9.78 -15.27
CA VAL A 50 10.51 10.76 -14.87
C VAL A 50 9.57 11.03 -16.04
N GLY A 51 8.26 10.95 -15.80
CA GLY A 51 7.23 11.10 -16.81
C GLY A 51 6.67 9.77 -17.32
N GLN A 52 7.30 8.65 -16.98
CA GLN A 52 6.85 7.32 -17.40
C GLN A 52 5.60 6.90 -16.62
N THR A 53 4.64 6.32 -17.32
CA THR A 53 3.49 5.67 -16.71
C THR A 53 3.95 4.41 -15.97
N ALA A 54 3.49 4.24 -14.75
CA ALA A 54 3.85 3.08 -13.92
C ALA A 54 2.69 2.62 -13.05
N VAL A 55 2.72 1.36 -12.68
CA VAL A 55 1.77 0.77 -11.72
C VAL A 55 2.57 0.18 -10.57
N VAL A 56 2.26 0.63 -9.36
CA VAL A 56 2.80 0.03 -8.14
C VAL A 56 1.82 -1.02 -7.65
N MET A 57 2.30 -2.23 -7.45
CA MET A 57 1.48 -3.35 -7.00
C MET A 57 1.92 -3.80 -5.62
N VAL A 58 0.94 -4.02 -4.74
CA VAL A 58 1.18 -4.51 -3.38
C VAL A 58 0.22 -5.64 -3.10
N LYS A 59 0.75 -6.76 -2.66
CA LYS A 59 -0.09 -7.89 -2.24
C LYS A 59 -0.80 -7.56 -0.93
N ALA A 60 -2.05 -7.96 -0.81
CA ALA A 60 -2.85 -7.72 0.39
C ALA A 60 -2.17 -8.19 1.70
N PRO A 61 -1.46 -9.34 1.74
CA PRO A 61 -0.74 -9.74 2.95
C PRO A 61 0.42 -8.82 3.36
N SER A 62 0.86 -7.95 2.47
CA SER A 62 1.95 -7.00 2.77
C SER A 62 1.44 -5.68 3.35
N VAL A 63 0.13 -5.49 3.40
CA VAL A 63 -0.48 -4.29 3.98
C VAL A 63 -0.65 -4.49 5.49
N ILE A 64 -0.10 -3.57 6.26
CA ILE A 64 -0.24 -3.55 7.71
C ILE A 64 -1.37 -2.58 8.07
N VAL A 65 -2.26 -3.00 8.96
CA VAL A 65 -3.37 -2.19 9.45
C VAL A 65 -3.08 -1.78 10.88
N VAL A 66 -3.14 -0.49 11.17
CA VAL A 66 -2.92 0.08 12.49
C VAL A 66 -4.20 0.75 12.95
N THR A 67 -4.72 0.32 14.10
CA THR A 67 -5.84 0.96 14.77
C THR A 67 -5.32 1.95 15.80
N ASP A 68 -6.17 2.90 16.17
CA ASP A 68 -5.84 3.93 17.17
C ASP A 68 -4.49 4.61 16.87
N PRO A 69 -4.34 5.21 15.66
CA PRO A 69 -3.09 5.82 15.29
C PRO A 69 -2.81 7.03 16.18
N LEU A 70 -2.06 6.80 17.26
CA LEU A 70 -1.49 7.87 18.05
C LEU A 70 -0.41 8.57 17.21
N PRO A 71 0.03 9.77 17.58
CA PRO A 71 1.01 10.51 16.79
C PRO A 71 2.41 9.88 16.87
N PHE A 72 2.50 8.59 16.56
CA PHE A 72 3.76 7.89 16.44
C PHE A 72 4.43 8.20 15.12
N ARG A 73 5.74 8.25 15.15
CA ARG A 73 6.54 8.26 13.94
C ARG A 73 6.80 6.82 13.54
N LEU A 74 6.35 6.46 12.34
CA LEU A 74 6.50 5.11 11.82
C LEU A 74 7.55 5.11 10.72
N SER A 75 8.29 4.02 10.61
CA SER A 75 9.31 3.87 9.56
C SER A 75 8.72 3.55 8.19
N ALA A 76 7.46 3.16 8.12
CA ALA A 76 6.79 2.92 6.85
C ALA A 76 6.67 4.23 6.07
N GLU A 77 7.19 4.24 4.85
CA GLU A 77 7.20 5.42 3.99
C GLU A 77 5.81 5.71 3.42
N ASN A 78 5.08 4.67 3.03
CA ASN A 78 3.72 4.79 2.52
C ASN A 78 2.74 4.59 3.68
N GLN A 79 2.01 5.63 4.02
CA GLN A 79 1.01 5.61 5.09
C GLN A 79 -0.27 6.24 4.56
N MET A 80 -1.38 5.55 4.71
CA MET A 80 -2.68 5.97 4.18
C MET A 80 -3.75 5.89 5.25
N THR A 81 -4.42 7.01 5.51
CA THR A 81 -5.59 7.03 6.36
C THR A 81 -6.75 6.41 5.61
N CYS A 82 -7.35 5.39 6.18
CA CYS A 82 -8.40 4.60 5.53
C CYS A 82 -9.58 4.41 6.45
N THR A 83 -10.73 4.10 5.83
CA THR A 83 -11.93 3.64 6.51
C THR A 83 -12.16 2.18 6.15
N VAL A 84 -12.46 1.35 7.14
CA VAL A 84 -12.81 -0.05 6.91
C VAL A 84 -14.20 -0.09 6.26
N ARG A 85 -14.28 -0.68 5.07
CA ARG A 85 -15.54 -0.83 4.33
C ARG A 85 -16.17 -2.19 4.51
N LYS A 86 -15.35 -3.22 4.64
CA LYS A 86 -15.83 -4.59 4.78
C LYS A 86 -14.75 -5.46 5.40
N VAL A 87 -15.14 -6.41 6.23
CA VAL A 87 -14.26 -7.46 6.73
C VAL A 87 -14.81 -8.80 6.23
N GLU A 88 -14.12 -9.43 5.29
CA GLU A 88 -14.47 -10.76 4.79
C GLU A 88 -13.74 -11.81 5.60
N LYS A 89 -14.50 -12.63 6.31
CA LYS A 89 -13.94 -13.69 7.15
C LYS A 89 -13.61 -14.93 6.31
N GLY A 90 -12.39 -15.41 6.46
CA GLY A 90 -11.93 -16.67 5.87
C GLY A 90 -11.61 -17.69 6.93
N ALA A 91 -11.20 -18.88 6.50
CA ALA A 91 -10.85 -19.96 7.43
C ALA A 91 -9.53 -19.70 8.19
N VAL A 92 -8.58 -19.05 7.53
CA VAL A 92 -7.23 -18.77 8.07
C VAL A 92 -6.97 -17.27 8.15
N ASN A 93 -7.32 -16.54 7.11
CA ASN A 93 -7.13 -15.10 7.01
C ASN A 93 -8.44 -14.38 6.74
N ASN A 94 -8.51 -13.14 7.22
CA ASN A 94 -9.57 -12.22 6.86
C ASN A 94 -9.04 -11.24 5.82
N VAL A 95 -9.89 -10.86 4.88
CA VAL A 95 -9.59 -9.80 3.92
C VAL A 95 -10.37 -8.56 4.35
N VAL A 96 -9.64 -7.48 4.56
CA VAL A 96 -10.19 -6.20 4.98
C VAL A 96 -10.20 -5.27 3.78
N ALA A 97 -11.39 -4.86 3.36
CA ALA A 97 -11.54 -3.85 2.31
C ALA A 97 -11.47 -2.47 2.94
N LEU A 98 -10.57 -1.66 2.45
CA LEU A 98 -10.29 -0.31 2.93
C LEU A 98 -10.54 0.70 1.82
N GLU A 99 -10.87 1.91 2.20
CA GLU A 99 -10.96 3.05 1.28
C GLU A 99 -10.19 4.21 1.90
N ASP A 100 -9.24 4.79 1.13
CA ASP A 100 -8.48 5.92 1.62
C ASP A 100 -9.28 7.24 1.55
N GLU A 101 -8.69 8.32 2.01
CA GLU A 101 -9.31 9.64 2.05
C GLU A 101 -9.61 10.23 0.66
N TYR A 102 -9.04 9.65 -0.39
CA TYR A 102 -9.24 10.06 -1.79
C TYR A 102 -10.17 9.13 -2.56
N GLY A 103 -10.82 8.17 -1.89
CA GLY A 103 -11.71 7.22 -2.52
C GLY A 103 -11.03 6.03 -3.20
N HIS A 104 -9.72 5.86 -3.02
CA HIS A 104 -8.99 4.72 -3.56
C HIS A 104 -9.21 3.48 -2.70
N SER A 105 -9.49 2.36 -3.34
CA SER A 105 -9.74 1.09 -2.66
C SER A 105 -8.45 0.33 -2.41
N LEU A 106 -8.33 -0.22 -1.21
CA LEU A 106 -7.21 -1.04 -0.76
C LEU A 106 -7.73 -2.33 -0.16
N ALA A 107 -6.93 -3.37 -0.20
CA ALA A 107 -7.22 -4.62 0.49
C ALA A 107 -6.03 -5.05 1.32
N ALA A 108 -6.30 -5.45 2.56
CA ALA A 108 -5.32 -6.05 3.45
C ALA A 108 -5.77 -7.47 3.78
N ALA A 109 -4.84 -8.42 3.76
CA ALA A 109 -5.09 -9.78 4.23
C ALA A 109 -4.36 -9.97 5.54
N ILE A 110 -5.10 -10.19 6.60
CA ILE A 110 -4.57 -10.32 7.96
C ILE A 110 -5.03 -11.64 8.57
N THR A 111 -4.32 -12.10 9.59
CA THR A 111 -4.71 -13.33 10.28
C THR A 111 -6.02 -13.11 11.03
N LEU A 112 -6.77 -14.21 11.25
CA LEU A 112 -7.97 -14.17 12.06
C LEU A 112 -7.67 -13.61 13.46
N HIS A 113 -6.56 -14.02 14.06
CA HIS A 113 -6.12 -13.52 15.35
C HIS A 113 -5.92 -11.99 15.35
N SER A 114 -5.23 -11.46 14.34
CA SER A 114 -5.02 -10.01 14.22
C SER A 114 -6.33 -9.24 14.04
N SER A 115 -7.24 -9.80 13.24
CA SER A 115 -8.56 -9.19 13.02
C SER A 115 -9.36 -9.09 14.32
N GLU A 116 -9.34 -10.14 15.13
CA GLU A 116 -10.00 -10.17 16.45
C GLU A 116 -9.32 -9.23 17.43
N TYR A 117 -7.99 -9.27 17.48
CA TYR A 117 -7.21 -8.42 18.38
C TYR A 117 -7.44 -6.93 18.12
N LEU A 118 -7.53 -6.53 16.85
CA LEU A 118 -7.76 -5.15 16.45
C LEU A 118 -9.24 -4.76 16.48
N ASP A 119 -10.14 -5.73 16.64
CA ASP A 119 -11.59 -5.51 16.62
C ASP A 119 -12.04 -4.72 15.39
N LEU A 120 -11.59 -5.18 14.22
CA LEU A 120 -11.88 -4.49 12.96
C LEU A 120 -13.34 -4.62 12.59
N HIS A 121 -13.95 -3.49 12.27
CA HIS A 121 -15.35 -3.41 11.89
C HIS A 121 -15.58 -2.30 10.88
N GLU A 122 -16.69 -2.41 10.14
CA GLU A 122 -17.08 -1.44 9.13
C GLU A 122 -17.24 -0.03 9.73
N GLY A 123 -16.71 0.97 9.03
CA GLY A 123 -16.77 2.36 9.44
C GLY A 123 -15.61 2.84 10.31
N GLN A 124 -14.78 1.94 10.76
CA GLN A 124 -13.62 2.26 11.60
C GLN A 124 -12.54 2.97 10.80
N GLU A 125 -11.97 4.02 11.39
CA GLU A 125 -10.80 4.69 10.81
C GLU A 125 -9.52 3.97 11.24
N VAL A 126 -8.68 3.65 10.26
CA VAL A 126 -7.42 2.93 10.47
C VAL A 126 -6.32 3.55 9.61
N LEU A 127 -5.07 3.21 9.92
CA LEU A 127 -3.92 3.54 9.10
C LEU A 127 -3.46 2.28 8.37
N ALA A 128 -3.30 2.38 7.05
CA ALA A 128 -2.70 1.33 6.22
C ALA A 128 -1.27 1.72 5.82
N MET A 129 -0.37 0.79 5.87
CA MET A 129 1.01 1.02 5.49
C MET A 129 1.71 -0.22 4.95
#